data_40fed1a3577cdff8ee4c8189d180e4d1
#
_entry.id   40fed1a3577cdff8ee4c8189d180e4d1
#
_cell.length_a   1.000
_cell.length_b   1.000
_cell.length_c   1.000
_cell.angle_alpha   90.00
_cell.angle_beta   90.00
_cell.angle_gamma   90.00
#
_symmetry.space_group_name_H-M   'P 1'
#
loop_
_entity.id
_entity.type
_entity.pdbx_description
1 polymer ?
#
loop_
_entity_poly.entity_id
_entity_poly.type
_entity_poly.pdbx_seq_one_letter_code
_entity_poly.pdbx_strand_id
1 'polypeptide(L)'
;MSSIEIAALGLVWFGVAVTGVIACICIYNPIAGLARLSHELEQLPNVMLGRYIAIFGFSLFAAYYADFIVLLAWLSAASFMALFDAAIYARQGKPYGTHLTAGVLTVIAMVLILAAISSNGSL
;
A
#
# COMPACT_ATOMS: atom_id res chain seq x y z
N MET A 1 -19.41 -4.12 -21.05
CA MET A 1 -19.54 -3.53 -19.69
C MET A 1 -20.92 -2.96 -19.51
N SER A 2 -21.60 -3.29 -18.42
CA SER A 2 -22.87 -2.70 -18.03
C SER A 2 -22.69 -1.24 -17.59
N SER A 3 -23.78 -0.45 -17.58
CA SER A 3 -23.72 0.95 -17.08
C SER A 3 -23.22 1.04 -15.63
N ILE A 4 -23.50 0.03 -14.81
CA ILE A 4 -23.05 -0.05 -13.42
C ILE A 4 -21.52 -0.26 -13.36
N GLU A 5 -20.99 -1.14 -14.19
CA GLU A 5 -19.54 -1.39 -14.27
C GLU A 5 -18.76 -0.15 -14.74
N ILE A 6 -19.31 0.58 -15.73
CA ILE A 6 -18.73 1.83 -16.22
C ILE A 6 -18.74 2.88 -15.10
N ALA A 7 -19.85 3.02 -14.39
CA ALA A 7 -19.95 3.96 -13.27
C ALA A 7 -18.98 3.61 -12.13
N ALA A 8 -18.89 2.33 -11.77
CA ALA A 8 -17.97 1.85 -10.75
C ALA A 8 -16.50 2.13 -11.14
N LEU A 9 -16.12 1.81 -12.38
CA LEU A 9 -14.79 2.07 -12.89
C LEU A 9 -14.47 3.58 -12.92
N GLY A 10 -15.46 4.40 -13.29
CA GLY A 10 -15.34 5.87 -13.25
C GLY A 10 -15.04 6.38 -11.84
N LEU A 11 -15.73 5.85 -10.82
CA LEU A 11 -15.46 6.19 -9.42
C LEU A 11 -14.06 5.76 -8.96
N VAL A 12 -13.60 4.59 -9.39
CA VAL A 12 -12.22 4.12 -9.10
C VAL A 12 -11.18 5.06 -9.70
N TRP A 13 -11.34 5.45 -10.98
CA TRP A 13 -10.43 6.40 -11.62
C TRP A 13 -10.47 7.79 -11.00
N PHE A 14 -11.64 8.24 -10.56
CA PHE A 14 -11.74 9.46 -9.76
C PHE A 14 -10.96 9.35 -8.46
N GLY A 15 -11.09 8.23 -7.74
CA GLY A 15 -10.28 7.95 -6.55
C GLY A 15 -8.79 7.96 -6.82
N VAL A 16 -8.33 7.36 -7.93
CA VAL A 16 -6.93 7.40 -8.37
C VAL A 16 -6.46 8.84 -8.57
N ALA A 17 -7.25 9.68 -9.24
CA ALA A 17 -6.90 11.08 -9.47
C ALA A 17 -6.79 11.86 -8.14
N VAL A 18 -7.75 11.72 -7.25
CA VAL A 18 -7.76 12.39 -5.93
C VAL A 18 -6.56 11.95 -5.09
N THR A 19 -6.32 10.65 -4.97
CA THR A 19 -5.18 10.13 -4.19
C THR A 19 -3.84 10.53 -4.80
N GLY A 20 -3.75 10.58 -6.12
CA GLY A 20 -2.57 11.07 -6.84
C GLY A 20 -2.26 12.53 -6.52
N VAL A 21 -3.27 13.40 -6.53
CA VAL A 21 -3.10 14.82 -6.15
C VAL A 21 -2.65 14.95 -4.69
N ILE A 22 -3.26 14.20 -3.77
CA ILE A 22 -2.85 14.19 -2.36
C ILE A 22 -1.41 13.70 -2.21
N ALA A 23 -1.03 12.65 -2.91
CA ALA A 23 0.35 12.15 -2.90
C ALA A 23 1.35 13.21 -3.38
N CYS A 24 1.04 13.93 -4.46
CA CYS A 24 1.87 15.04 -4.93
C CYS A 24 2.01 16.15 -3.87
N ILE A 25 0.91 16.54 -3.23
CA ILE A 25 0.96 17.56 -2.15
C ILE A 25 1.85 17.06 -1.01
N CYS A 26 1.71 15.80 -0.59
CA CYS A 26 2.53 15.21 0.47
C CYS A 26 4.02 15.11 0.11
N ILE A 27 4.36 14.90 -1.17
CA ILE A 27 5.75 14.88 -1.65
C ILE A 27 6.38 16.28 -1.50
N TYR A 28 5.66 17.34 -1.90
CA TYR A 28 6.17 18.70 -1.83
C TYR A 28 6.14 19.27 -0.40
N ASN A 29 5.07 19.00 0.34
CA ASN A 29 4.90 19.47 1.72
C ASN A 29 4.03 18.50 2.52
N PRO A 30 4.63 17.59 3.30
CA PRO A 30 3.90 16.60 4.10
C PRO A 30 2.91 17.21 5.09
N ILE A 31 3.25 18.36 5.70
CA ILE A 31 2.37 19.05 6.64
C ILE A 31 1.12 19.58 5.93
N ALA A 32 1.29 20.18 4.76
CA ALA A 32 0.15 20.64 3.95
C ALA A 32 -0.72 19.44 3.49
N GLY A 33 -0.10 18.30 3.17
CA GLY A 33 -0.81 17.06 2.86
C GLY A 33 -1.66 16.56 4.02
N LEU A 34 -1.12 16.52 5.23
CA LEU A 34 -1.86 16.15 6.44
C LEU A 34 -3.03 17.11 6.71
N ALA A 35 -2.80 18.41 6.56
CA ALA A 35 -3.85 19.43 6.74
C ALA A 35 -4.99 19.26 5.72
N ARG A 36 -4.68 18.94 4.46
CA ARG A 36 -5.69 18.66 3.43
C ARG A 36 -6.55 17.44 3.74
N LEU A 37 -5.99 16.45 4.42
CA LEU A 37 -6.69 15.26 4.89
C LEU A 37 -7.36 15.48 6.24
N SER A 38 -7.33 16.69 6.81
CA SER A 38 -7.84 17.02 8.14
C SER A 38 -7.22 16.15 9.25
N HIS A 39 -5.95 15.76 9.09
CA HIS A 39 -5.22 14.98 10.09
C HIS A 39 -4.47 15.92 11.04
N GLU A 40 -4.76 15.78 12.32
CA GLU A 40 -4.03 16.42 13.41
C GLU A 40 -2.92 15.49 13.91
N LEU A 41 -1.75 16.05 14.21
CA LEU A 41 -0.59 15.28 14.66
C LEU A 41 -0.87 14.47 15.95
N GLU A 42 -1.69 15.00 16.84
CA GLU A 42 -2.08 14.33 18.08
C GLU A 42 -2.91 13.06 17.84
N GLN A 43 -3.68 13.03 16.75
CA GLN A 43 -4.53 11.89 16.38
C GLN A 43 -3.83 10.89 15.46
N LEU A 44 -2.59 11.16 15.05
CA LEU A 44 -1.84 10.29 14.14
C LEU A 44 -1.77 8.83 14.60
N PRO A 45 -1.57 8.51 15.89
CA PRO A 45 -1.57 7.11 16.35
C PRO A 45 -2.90 6.41 16.09
N ASN A 46 -4.03 7.08 16.27
CA ASN A 46 -5.36 6.53 16.01
C ASN A 46 -5.61 6.32 14.51
N VAL A 47 -5.16 7.27 13.69
CA VAL A 47 -5.20 7.14 12.22
C VAL A 47 -4.36 5.96 11.76
N MET A 48 -3.17 5.78 12.32
CA MET A 48 -2.30 4.63 12.03
C MET A 48 -2.93 3.31 12.46
N LEU A 49 -3.63 3.26 13.59
CA LEU A 49 -4.37 2.07 14.01
C LEU A 49 -5.41 1.66 12.94
N GLY A 50 -6.24 2.60 12.48
CA GLY A 50 -7.21 2.35 11.41
C GLY A 50 -6.56 1.84 10.12
N ARG A 51 -5.42 2.42 9.74
CA ARG A 51 -4.63 1.99 8.60
C ARG A 51 -4.15 0.54 8.74
N TYR A 52 -3.63 0.15 9.91
CA TYR A 52 -3.16 -1.22 10.14
C TYR A 52 -4.30 -2.24 10.19
N ILE A 53 -5.46 -1.87 10.72
CA ILE A 53 -6.66 -2.73 10.65
C ILE A 53 -7.06 -2.97 9.18
N ALA A 54 -7.08 -1.93 8.35
CA ALA A 54 -7.38 -2.05 6.93
C ALA A 54 -6.35 -2.89 6.18
N ILE A 55 -5.05 -2.70 6.47
CA ILE A 55 -3.95 -3.51 5.91
C ILE A 55 -4.14 -4.99 6.27
N PHE A 56 -4.44 -5.30 7.53
CA PHE A 56 -4.69 -6.66 7.98
C PHE A 56 -5.90 -7.27 7.26
N GLY A 57 -7.03 -6.58 7.22
CA GLY A 57 -8.24 -7.04 6.55
C GLY A 57 -8.03 -7.32 5.07
N PHE A 58 -7.32 -6.43 4.37
CA PHE A 58 -7.02 -6.64 2.96
C PHE A 58 -6.02 -7.78 2.73
N SER A 59 -5.03 -7.93 3.61
CA SER A 59 -4.09 -9.06 3.56
C SER A 59 -4.82 -10.40 3.71
N LEU A 60 -5.75 -10.47 4.65
CA LEU A 60 -6.57 -11.66 4.88
C LEU A 60 -7.45 -11.97 3.67
N PHE A 61 -8.10 -10.94 3.10
CA PHE A 61 -8.90 -11.08 1.89
C PHE A 61 -8.07 -11.57 0.71
N ALA A 62 -6.93 -10.95 0.44
CA ALA A 62 -6.05 -11.31 -0.66
C ALA A 62 -5.51 -12.74 -0.53
N ALA A 63 -5.16 -13.16 0.69
CA ALA A 63 -4.72 -14.52 0.98
C ALA A 63 -5.85 -15.55 0.78
N TYR A 64 -7.07 -15.24 1.24
CA TYR A 64 -8.23 -16.11 1.08
C TYR A 64 -8.67 -16.22 -0.39
N TYR A 65 -8.65 -15.11 -1.13
CA TYR A 65 -9.02 -15.07 -2.54
C TYR A 65 -7.99 -15.80 -3.43
N ALA A 66 -6.73 -15.83 -3.00
CA ALA A 66 -5.62 -16.57 -3.60
C ALA A 66 -5.39 -16.32 -5.09
N ASP A 67 -5.78 -15.16 -5.60
CA ASP A 67 -5.43 -14.70 -6.95
C ASP A 67 -4.02 -14.11 -6.95
N PHE A 68 -3.12 -14.66 -7.77
CA PHE A 68 -1.71 -14.26 -7.79
C PHE A 68 -1.49 -12.83 -8.26
N ILE A 69 -2.33 -12.30 -9.14
CA ILE A 69 -2.25 -10.89 -9.59
C ILE A 69 -2.64 -9.95 -8.45
N VAL A 70 -3.72 -10.26 -7.73
CA VAL A 70 -4.15 -9.50 -6.55
C VAL A 70 -3.08 -9.53 -5.46
N LEU A 71 -2.50 -10.71 -5.21
CA LEU A 71 -1.40 -10.88 -4.25
C LEU A 71 -0.16 -10.08 -4.65
N LEU A 72 0.25 -10.11 -5.91
CA LEU A 72 1.38 -9.30 -6.40
C LEU A 72 1.13 -7.81 -6.24
N ALA A 73 -0.05 -7.32 -6.61
CA ALA A 73 -0.40 -5.92 -6.47
C ALA A 73 -0.37 -5.49 -4.99
N TRP A 74 -0.94 -6.30 -4.11
CA TRP A 74 -0.94 -6.04 -2.67
C TRP A 74 0.47 -6.05 -2.07
N LEU A 75 1.26 -7.09 -2.35
CA LEU A 75 2.62 -7.22 -1.84
C LEU A 75 3.53 -6.10 -2.36
N SER A 76 3.32 -5.64 -3.60
CA SER A 76 4.04 -4.48 -4.15
C SER A 76 3.77 -3.22 -3.33
N ALA A 77 2.50 -2.94 -3.01
CA ALA A 77 2.13 -1.81 -2.17
C ALA A 77 2.69 -1.95 -0.73
N ALA A 78 2.59 -3.15 -0.15
CA ALA A 78 3.08 -3.43 1.20
C ALA A 78 4.60 -3.32 1.29
N SER A 79 5.35 -3.84 0.31
CA SER A 79 6.80 -3.73 0.27
C SER A 79 7.26 -2.29 0.12
N PHE A 80 6.59 -1.52 -0.75
CA PHE A 80 6.87 -0.09 -0.89
C PHE A 80 6.68 0.65 0.43
N MET A 81 5.54 0.46 1.11
CA MET A 81 5.29 1.11 2.40
C MET A 81 6.37 0.77 3.43
N ALA A 82 6.68 -0.52 3.58
CA ALA A 82 7.64 -0.97 4.58
C ALA A 82 9.07 -0.48 4.28
N LEU A 83 9.52 -0.57 3.03
CA LEU A 83 10.88 -0.11 2.65
C LEU A 83 11.00 1.42 2.68
N PHE A 84 9.93 2.14 2.35
CA PHE A 84 9.89 3.60 2.45
C PHE A 84 10.00 4.05 3.91
N ASP A 85 9.24 3.43 4.81
CA ASP A 85 9.33 3.70 6.24
C ASP A 85 10.73 3.37 6.77
N ALA A 86 11.30 2.21 6.38
CA ALA A 86 12.67 1.85 6.74
C ALA A 86 13.69 2.90 6.29
N ALA A 87 13.56 3.41 5.07
CA ALA A 87 14.46 4.45 4.55
C ALA A 87 14.35 5.76 5.32
N ILE A 88 13.13 6.19 5.70
CA ILE A 88 12.91 7.40 6.52
C ILE A 88 13.57 7.23 7.89
N TYR A 89 13.31 6.12 8.58
CA TYR A 89 13.87 5.87 9.91
C TYR A 89 15.39 5.75 9.87
N ALA A 90 15.95 5.05 8.87
CA ALA A 90 17.38 4.92 8.69
C ALA A 90 18.07 6.28 8.50
N ARG A 91 17.48 7.16 7.66
CA ARG A 91 18.01 8.52 7.43
C ARG A 91 17.99 9.39 8.69
N GLN A 92 17.09 9.11 9.62
CA GLN A 92 16.97 9.82 10.89
C GLN A 92 17.79 9.20 12.01
N GLY A 93 18.56 8.15 11.73
CA GLY A 93 19.34 7.42 12.75
C GLY A 93 18.47 6.67 13.77
N LYS A 94 17.19 6.39 13.42
CA LYS A 94 16.25 5.67 14.27
C LYS A 94 16.21 4.18 13.93
N PRO A 95 15.75 3.31 14.86
CA PRO A 95 15.60 1.88 14.58
C PRO A 95 14.65 1.63 13.41
N TYR A 96 15.13 0.97 12.39
CA TYR A 96 14.38 0.67 11.15
C TYR A 96 14.24 -0.84 10.88
N GLY A 97 14.81 -1.69 11.72
CA GLY A 97 14.90 -3.14 11.49
C GLY A 97 13.54 -3.81 11.25
N THR A 98 12.50 -3.44 12.00
CA THR A 98 11.15 -4.00 11.85
C THR A 98 10.59 -3.72 10.45
N HIS A 99 10.70 -2.48 9.98
CA HIS A 99 10.22 -2.08 8.66
C HIS A 99 11.04 -2.74 7.54
N LEU A 100 12.36 -2.80 7.70
CA LEU A 100 13.24 -3.47 6.74
C LEU A 100 12.91 -4.97 6.64
N THR A 101 12.75 -5.64 7.76
CA THR A 101 12.37 -7.07 7.79
C THR A 101 11.03 -7.31 7.09
N ALA A 102 10.02 -6.50 7.38
CA ALA A 102 8.72 -6.59 6.71
C ALA A 102 8.86 -6.38 5.19
N GLY A 103 9.61 -5.37 4.76
CA GLY A 103 9.86 -5.09 3.35
C GLY A 103 10.59 -6.24 2.64
N VAL A 104 11.62 -6.80 3.25
CA VAL A 104 12.36 -7.94 2.67
C VAL A 104 11.48 -9.17 2.56
N LEU A 105 10.69 -9.49 3.58
CA LEU A 105 9.78 -10.65 3.54
C LEU A 105 8.71 -10.51 2.46
N THR A 106 8.15 -9.31 2.26
CA THR A 106 7.18 -9.07 1.19
C THR A 106 7.81 -9.18 -0.19
N VAL A 107 9.03 -8.72 -0.40
CA VAL A 107 9.78 -8.90 -1.66
C VAL A 107 10.06 -10.38 -1.93
N ILE A 108 10.47 -11.16 -0.93
CA ILE A 108 10.65 -12.62 -1.07
C ILE A 108 9.34 -13.28 -1.49
N ALA A 109 8.22 -12.94 -0.84
CA ALA A 109 6.91 -13.47 -1.20
C ALA A 109 6.53 -13.13 -2.65
N MET A 110 6.81 -11.91 -3.13
CA MET A 110 6.59 -11.52 -4.53
C MET A 110 7.40 -12.38 -5.50
N VAL A 111 8.68 -12.61 -5.20
CA VAL A 111 9.55 -13.45 -6.04
C VAL A 111 9.01 -14.89 -6.13
N LEU A 112 8.54 -15.45 -5.00
CA LEU A 112 7.94 -16.79 -4.99
C LEU A 112 6.65 -16.87 -5.81
N ILE A 113 5.79 -15.84 -5.75
CA ILE A 113 4.57 -15.77 -6.56
C ILE A 113 4.91 -15.66 -8.04
N LEU A 114 5.86 -14.80 -8.40
CA LEU A 114 6.32 -14.69 -9.80
C LEU A 114 6.88 -15.99 -10.33
N ALA A 115 7.66 -16.71 -9.53
CA ALA A 115 8.16 -18.04 -9.90
C ALA A 115 7.00 -19.04 -10.10
N ALA A 116 5.98 -19.02 -9.24
CA ALA A 116 4.81 -19.88 -9.36
C ALA A 116 4.00 -19.58 -10.62
N ILE A 117 3.78 -18.29 -10.96
CA ILE A 117 3.12 -17.88 -12.20
C ILE A 117 3.90 -18.37 -13.42
N SER A 118 5.22 -18.17 -13.43
CA SER A 118 6.09 -18.56 -14.54
C SER A 118 6.12 -20.07 -14.75
N SER A 119 6.10 -20.87 -13.66
CA SER A 119 6.11 -22.33 -13.74
C SER A 119 4.80 -22.92 -14.26
N ASN A 120 3.68 -22.23 -14.03
CA ASN A 120 2.35 -22.68 -14.44
C ASN A 120 1.96 -22.22 -15.86
N GLY A 121 2.82 -21.49 -16.57
CA GLY A 121 2.56 -20.98 -17.92
C GLY A 121 1.40 -19.99 -18.01
N SER A 122 1.02 -19.34 -16.91
CA SER A 122 -0.13 -18.44 -16.79
C SER A 122 0.25 -16.95 -16.81
N LEU A 123 1.10 -16.56 -17.78
CA LEU A 123 1.27 -15.17 -18.20
C LEU A 123 0.74 -14.97 -19.59
#